data_19d7c6133508e1a8921e4d4243af8921
#
_entry.id   19d7c6133508e1a8921e4d4243af8921
#
_cell.length_a   1.000
_cell.length_b   1.000
_cell.length_c   1.000
_cell.angle_alpha   90.00
_cell.angle_beta   90.00
_cell.angle_gamma   90.00
#
_symmetry.space_group_name_H-M   'P 1'
#
loop_
_entity.id
_entity.type
_entity.pdbx_description
1 polymer ?
#
loop_
_entity_poly.entity_id
_entity_poly.type
_entity_poly.pdbx_seq_one_letter_code
_entity_poly.pdbx_strand_id
1 'polypeptide(L)'
;MEKLTIAELRAMHPYVDDFFDVNGLIVENDSQTVVEYFYDLPYLFLEDMGLEHEGLIKHFRAFMSSMQGLDKSQVFAVDSLTIFGGTDKSGHCELYELTIKKGEIICIVGPTGSGKSRLLADIEWMAQGDTPTGRKILINNAVPQESWRFSIDHKLVAQLSQNMNFVMDVSVKDFVRLHAYSRMIREPEKKIDDVISCANELAGEAFDPSTPLTSLSGGQSRALMVADTALLSSSPIVLIDEIENAGINRLKAMKLLVDQNKIVLIATHDPLLALVGNKRIVVKNGGISQVIETTEIEKRHLERIVKLDEILIGYRERIRNGEVLHDLP
;
A
#
# COMPACT_ATOMS: atom_id res chain seq x y z
N MET A 1 -18.16 -25.94 -6.25
CA MET A 1 -17.06 -26.31 -5.35
C MET A 1 -16.95 -27.81 -5.14
N GLU A 2 -17.98 -28.49 -4.70
CA GLU A 2 -17.97 -29.94 -4.32
C GLU A 2 -17.61 -30.92 -5.45
N LYS A 3 -17.68 -30.47 -6.70
CA LYS A 3 -17.35 -31.26 -7.89
C LYS A 3 -15.95 -30.97 -8.42
N LEU A 4 -15.24 -30.02 -7.82
CA LEU A 4 -13.88 -29.69 -8.17
C LEU A 4 -12.92 -30.60 -7.42
N THR A 5 -11.83 -30.98 -8.07
CA THR A 5 -10.71 -31.66 -7.41
C THR A 5 -10.01 -30.72 -6.43
N ILE A 6 -9.30 -31.28 -5.48
CA ILE A 6 -8.52 -30.49 -4.51
C ILE A 6 -7.48 -29.65 -5.25
N ALA A 7 -6.85 -30.19 -6.30
CA ALA A 7 -5.92 -29.45 -7.14
C ALA A 7 -6.58 -28.22 -7.82
N GLU A 8 -7.79 -28.38 -8.37
CA GLU A 8 -8.56 -27.28 -8.96
C GLU A 8 -8.97 -26.26 -7.92
N LEU A 9 -9.37 -26.71 -6.73
CA LEU A 9 -9.73 -25.82 -5.61
C LEU A 9 -8.53 -25.01 -5.12
N ARG A 10 -7.34 -25.61 -4.99
CA ARG A 10 -6.09 -24.93 -4.63
C ARG A 10 -5.71 -23.87 -5.66
N ALA A 11 -5.86 -24.18 -6.95
CA ALA A 11 -5.57 -23.22 -8.03
C ALA A 11 -6.53 -22.02 -8.03
N MET A 12 -7.81 -22.26 -7.68
CA MET A 12 -8.85 -21.22 -7.68
C MET A 12 -8.95 -20.46 -6.35
N HIS A 13 -8.64 -21.13 -5.23
CA HIS A 13 -8.81 -20.65 -3.87
C HIS A 13 -7.61 -21.05 -3.01
N PRO A 14 -6.50 -20.31 -3.05
CA PRO A 14 -5.26 -20.65 -2.31
C PRO A 14 -5.46 -20.87 -0.82
N TYR A 15 -6.46 -20.23 -0.22
CA TYR A 15 -6.82 -20.37 1.21
C TYR A 15 -7.46 -21.72 1.57
N VAL A 16 -7.66 -22.63 0.62
CA VAL A 16 -8.18 -23.98 0.89
C VAL A 16 -7.23 -24.76 1.79
N ASP A 17 -5.92 -24.56 1.63
CA ASP A 17 -4.92 -25.23 2.46
C ASP A 17 -4.98 -24.78 3.92
N ASP A 18 -5.36 -23.54 4.21
CA ASP A 18 -5.55 -23.06 5.59
C ASP A 18 -6.63 -23.87 6.32
N PHE A 19 -7.69 -24.31 5.61
CA PHE A 19 -8.70 -25.19 6.20
C PHE A 19 -8.14 -26.57 6.52
N PHE A 20 -7.34 -27.13 5.62
CA PHE A 20 -6.72 -28.44 5.84
C PHE A 20 -5.73 -28.39 7.00
N ASP A 21 -4.85 -27.38 7.02
CA ASP A 21 -3.82 -27.21 8.05
C ASP A 21 -4.41 -26.99 9.45
N VAL A 22 -5.41 -26.09 9.57
CA VAL A 22 -6.07 -25.80 10.86
C VAL A 22 -6.79 -27.02 11.43
N ASN A 23 -7.32 -27.88 10.55
CA ASN A 23 -8.02 -29.10 10.96
C ASN A 23 -7.11 -30.35 11.00
N GLY A 24 -5.78 -30.19 10.77
CA GLY A 24 -4.82 -31.30 10.77
C GLY A 24 -5.05 -32.33 9.67
N LEU A 25 -5.64 -31.92 8.54
CA LEU A 25 -5.98 -32.75 7.40
C LEU A 25 -4.81 -32.84 6.43
N ILE A 26 -4.25 -34.02 6.20
CA ILE A 26 -3.14 -34.25 5.29
C ILE A 26 -3.70 -34.80 3.96
N VAL A 27 -3.62 -34.00 2.91
CA VAL A 27 -4.08 -34.37 1.56
C VAL A 27 -2.93 -34.98 0.78
N GLU A 28 -2.97 -36.30 0.56
CA GLU A 28 -1.98 -37.05 -0.21
C GLU A 28 -2.34 -37.14 -1.70
N ASN A 29 -3.62 -37.05 -2.05
CA ASN A 29 -4.12 -37.16 -3.42
C ASN A 29 -4.98 -35.95 -3.81
N ASP A 30 -4.40 -35.06 -4.62
CA ASP A 30 -5.08 -33.85 -5.09
C ASP A 30 -6.09 -34.09 -6.23
N SER A 31 -6.12 -35.30 -6.78
CA SER A 31 -7.00 -35.61 -7.93
C SER A 31 -8.43 -35.98 -7.51
N GLN A 32 -8.69 -36.17 -6.22
CA GLN A 32 -10.03 -36.43 -5.67
C GLN A 32 -10.76 -35.13 -5.32
N THR A 33 -12.07 -35.21 -5.22
CA THR A 33 -12.86 -34.08 -4.71
C THR A 33 -12.74 -33.95 -3.20
N VAL A 34 -12.97 -32.75 -2.66
CA VAL A 34 -12.96 -32.55 -1.20
C VAL A 34 -13.99 -33.42 -0.48
N VAL A 35 -15.13 -33.69 -1.11
CA VAL A 35 -16.18 -34.53 -0.53
C VAL A 35 -15.72 -35.97 -0.46
N GLU A 36 -15.13 -36.51 -1.54
CA GLU A 36 -14.56 -37.87 -1.54
C GLU A 36 -13.46 -37.98 -0.48
N TYR A 37 -12.54 -37.04 -0.39
CA TYR A 37 -11.49 -37.01 0.61
C TYR A 37 -12.05 -37.03 2.04
N PHE A 38 -13.10 -36.24 2.34
CA PHE A 38 -13.69 -36.23 3.68
C PHE A 38 -14.39 -37.54 4.02
N TYR A 39 -15.00 -38.21 3.06
CA TYR A 39 -15.62 -39.54 3.30
C TYR A 39 -14.57 -40.65 3.45
N ASP A 40 -13.37 -40.51 2.91
CA ASP A 40 -12.27 -41.45 3.05
C ASP A 40 -11.54 -41.33 4.41
N LEU A 41 -11.83 -40.26 5.19
CA LEU A 41 -11.20 -40.09 6.51
C LEU A 41 -11.64 -41.14 7.50
N PRO A 42 -10.70 -41.66 8.33
CA PRO A 42 -11.02 -42.62 9.38
C PRO A 42 -12.03 -42.03 10.38
N TYR A 43 -13.01 -42.84 10.79
CA TYR A 43 -14.03 -42.42 11.76
C TYR A 43 -13.42 -41.97 13.10
N LEU A 44 -12.37 -42.62 13.57
CA LEU A 44 -11.63 -42.23 14.76
C LEU A 44 -11.06 -40.80 14.68
N PHE A 45 -10.60 -40.38 13.53
CA PHE A 45 -10.09 -39.01 13.32
C PHE A 45 -11.20 -37.98 13.47
N LEU A 46 -12.38 -38.28 12.93
CA LEU A 46 -13.54 -37.38 13.04
C LEU A 46 -14.09 -37.32 14.47
N GLU A 47 -14.05 -38.44 15.20
CA GLU A 47 -14.45 -38.52 16.60
C GLU A 47 -13.55 -37.64 17.48
N ASP A 48 -12.23 -37.64 17.24
CA ASP A 48 -11.28 -36.76 17.93
C ASP A 48 -11.57 -35.27 17.66
N MET A 49 -12.10 -34.93 16.47
CA MET A 49 -12.55 -33.59 16.13
C MET A 49 -13.94 -33.25 16.67
N GLY A 50 -14.67 -34.20 17.22
CA GLY A 50 -16.07 -34.03 17.63
C GLY A 50 -17.04 -33.80 16.47
N LEU A 51 -16.71 -34.30 15.28
CA LEU A 51 -17.47 -34.11 14.05
C LEU A 51 -17.81 -35.43 13.37
N GLU A 52 -18.88 -35.42 12.59
CA GLU A 52 -19.21 -36.43 11.58
C GLU A 52 -18.82 -35.94 10.19
N HIS A 53 -18.75 -36.82 9.17
CA HIS A 53 -18.40 -36.47 7.79
C HIS A 53 -19.25 -35.31 7.26
N GLU A 54 -20.58 -35.36 7.48
CA GLU A 54 -21.45 -34.24 7.06
C GLU A 54 -21.20 -32.95 7.84
N GLY A 55 -20.80 -33.06 9.10
CA GLY A 55 -20.39 -31.93 9.94
C GLY A 55 -19.14 -31.23 9.38
N LEU A 56 -18.14 -32.03 8.98
CA LEU A 56 -16.90 -31.50 8.37
C LEU A 56 -17.17 -30.85 7.02
N ILE A 57 -18.03 -31.46 6.18
CA ILE A 57 -18.45 -30.85 4.90
C ILE A 57 -19.18 -29.52 5.14
N LYS A 58 -20.03 -29.44 6.16
CA LYS A 58 -20.73 -28.21 6.53
C LYS A 58 -19.77 -27.12 7.02
N HIS A 59 -18.78 -27.51 7.83
CA HIS A 59 -17.70 -26.62 8.28
C HIS A 59 -16.90 -26.08 7.09
N PHE A 60 -16.50 -26.95 6.17
CA PHE A 60 -15.78 -26.56 4.97
C PHE A 60 -16.60 -25.57 4.11
N ARG A 61 -17.89 -25.85 3.90
CA ARG A 61 -18.78 -24.92 3.18
C ARG A 61 -18.88 -23.56 3.85
N ALA A 62 -19.01 -23.54 5.19
CA ALA A 62 -19.09 -22.31 5.96
C ALA A 62 -17.78 -21.53 5.85
N PHE A 63 -16.63 -22.21 5.98
CA PHE A 63 -15.31 -21.61 5.78
C PHE A 63 -15.17 -21.02 4.37
N MET A 64 -15.43 -21.81 3.33
CA MET A 64 -15.33 -21.35 1.95
C MET A 64 -16.29 -20.20 1.63
N SER A 65 -17.50 -20.22 2.19
CA SER A 65 -18.47 -19.12 2.03
C SER A 65 -17.98 -17.84 2.73
N SER A 66 -17.40 -17.97 3.92
CA SER A 66 -16.80 -16.87 4.66
C SER A 66 -15.63 -16.27 3.90
N MET A 67 -14.72 -17.10 3.42
CA MET A 67 -13.56 -16.68 2.65
C MET A 67 -13.94 -16.06 1.30
N GLN A 68 -14.95 -16.60 0.62
CA GLN A 68 -15.51 -15.97 -0.59
C GLN A 68 -16.22 -14.64 -0.30
N GLY A 69 -16.78 -14.49 0.88
CA GLY A 69 -17.30 -13.21 1.36
C GLY A 69 -16.20 -12.16 1.53
N LEU A 70 -15.01 -12.60 1.98
CA LEU A 70 -13.81 -11.78 2.08
C LEU A 70 -13.19 -11.49 0.68
N ASP A 71 -13.17 -12.48 -0.22
CA ASP A 71 -12.72 -12.32 -1.62
C ASP A 71 -13.69 -11.45 -2.44
N LYS A 72 -14.98 -11.47 -2.09
CA LYS A 72 -15.99 -10.51 -2.55
C LYS A 72 -16.01 -9.21 -1.75
N SER A 73 -15.06 -9.00 -0.82
CA SER A 73 -14.83 -7.67 -0.29
C SER A 73 -14.60 -6.79 -1.53
N GLN A 74 -15.66 -6.10 -1.92
CA GLN A 74 -15.75 -5.26 -3.10
C GLN A 74 -14.47 -4.46 -3.10
N VAL A 75 -13.62 -4.65 -4.12
CA VAL A 75 -12.63 -3.65 -4.48
C VAL A 75 -13.47 -2.41 -4.75
N PHE A 76 -13.70 -1.61 -3.71
CA PHE A 76 -14.46 -0.39 -3.85
C PHE A 76 -13.67 0.46 -4.80
N ALA A 77 -14.19 0.59 -6.02
CA ALA A 77 -13.60 1.48 -7.00
C ALA A 77 -13.70 2.89 -6.43
N VAL A 78 -12.61 3.38 -5.90
CA VAL A 78 -12.49 4.78 -5.50
C VAL A 78 -12.08 5.55 -6.73
N ASP A 79 -13.03 6.28 -7.30
CA ASP A 79 -12.80 7.13 -8.46
C ASP A 79 -12.40 8.54 -8.05
N SER A 80 -12.82 8.98 -6.86
CA SER A 80 -12.50 10.31 -6.34
C SER A 80 -12.45 10.37 -4.82
N LEU A 81 -11.58 11.24 -4.33
CA LEU A 81 -11.46 11.69 -2.95
C LEU A 81 -11.76 13.18 -2.90
N THR A 82 -12.72 13.64 -2.10
CA THR A 82 -13.00 15.08 -1.93
C THR A 82 -12.69 15.51 -0.50
N ILE A 83 -11.91 16.57 -0.37
CA ILE A 83 -11.53 17.19 0.90
C ILE A 83 -12.31 18.48 1.04
N PHE A 84 -13.16 18.58 2.05
CA PHE A 84 -13.78 19.85 2.49
C PHE A 84 -12.95 20.47 3.58
N GLY A 85 -12.71 21.77 3.45
CA GLY A 85 -11.96 22.57 4.40
C GLY A 85 -12.60 22.55 5.80
N GLY A 86 -11.75 22.70 6.79
CA GLY A 86 -12.13 22.82 8.20
C GLY A 86 -11.71 24.17 8.76
N THR A 87 -10.88 24.13 9.83
CA THR A 87 -10.35 25.35 10.47
C THR A 87 -8.85 25.25 10.66
N ASP A 88 -8.16 26.37 10.54
CA ASP A 88 -6.74 26.50 10.86
C ASP A 88 -6.51 26.55 12.40
N LYS A 89 -5.25 26.61 12.84
CA LYS A 89 -4.89 26.70 14.29
C LYS A 89 -5.36 27.98 14.95
N SER A 90 -5.73 28.99 14.19
CA SER A 90 -6.26 30.27 14.69
C SER A 90 -7.79 30.32 14.65
N GLY A 91 -8.45 29.23 14.22
CA GLY A 91 -9.91 29.13 14.12
C GLY A 91 -10.49 29.76 12.84
N HIS A 92 -9.67 30.16 11.86
CA HIS A 92 -10.19 30.65 10.60
C HIS A 92 -10.64 29.49 9.71
N CYS A 93 -11.79 29.66 9.04
CA CYS A 93 -12.33 28.65 8.14
C CYS A 93 -11.47 28.51 6.88
N GLU A 94 -11.21 27.27 6.47
CA GLU A 94 -10.66 26.92 5.17
C GLU A 94 -11.80 26.90 4.14
N LEU A 95 -11.74 27.80 3.16
CA LEU A 95 -12.77 27.93 2.11
C LEU A 95 -12.42 27.07 0.87
N TYR A 96 -11.90 25.85 1.07
CA TYR A 96 -11.50 24.97 0.00
C TYR A 96 -12.33 23.70 -0.06
N GLU A 97 -12.73 23.36 -1.27
CA GLU A 97 -13.21 22.05 -1.67
C GLU A 97 -12.28 21.53 -2.76
N LEU A 98 -11.65 20.40 -2.52
CA LEU A 98 -10.69 19.82 -3.45
C LEU A 98 -11.08 18.38 -3.78
N THR A 99 -11.44 18.13 -5.02
CA THR A 99 -11.65 16.78 -5.54
C THR A 99 -10.40 16.28 -6.27
N ILE A 100 -9.96 15.09 -5.92
CA ILE A 100 -8.81 14.37 -6.44
C ILE A 100 -9.33 13.09 -7.10
N LYS A 101 -8.91 12.84 -8.33
CA LYS A 101 -9.33 11.66 -9.10
C LYS A 101 -8.29 10.56 -9.03
N LYS A 102 -8.70 9.33 -9.29
CA LYS A 102 -7.76 8.21 -9.41
C LYS A 102 -6.70 8.50 -10.47
N GLY A 103 -5.47 8.08 -10.19
CA GLY A 103 -4.32 8.34 -11.04
C GLY A 103 -3.73 9.76 -10.89
N GLU A 104 -4.28 10.62 -10.01
CA GLU A 104 -3.70 11.92 -9.71
C GLU A 104 -2.70 11.87 -8.56
N ILE A 105 -1.64 12.67 -8.68
CA ILE A 105 -0.67 12.95 -7.62
C ILE A 105 -0.93 14.36 -7.09
N ILE A 106 -1.14 14.47 -5.79
CA ILE A 106 -1.28 15.73 -5.09
C ILE A 106 -0.10 15.92 -4.13
N CYS A 107 0.64 17.01 -4.28
CA CYS A 107 1.74 17.33 -3.39
C CYS A 107 1.28 18.30 -2.31
N ILE A 108 1.59 17.99 -1.05
CA ILE A 108 1.28 18.81 0.12
C ILE A 108 2.59 19.48 0.54
N VAL A 109 2.65 20.79 0.40
CA VAL A 109 3.85 21.59 0.67
C VAL A 109 3.59 22.59 1.79
N GLY A 110 4.66 23.00 2.45
CA GLY A 110 4.61 23.99 3.53
C GLY A 110 5.76 23.79 4.51
N PRO A 111 6.08 24.78 5.34
CA PRO A 111 7.17 24.69 6.32
C PRO A 111 6.95 23.55 7.31
N THR A 112 8.03 23.16 7.99
CA THR A 112 7.94 22.19 9.10
C THR A 112 6.98 22.70 10.18
N GLY A 113 6.11 21.82 10.69
CA GLY A 113 5.09 22.19 11.67
C GLY A 113 3.87 22.93 11.09
N SER A 114 3.79 23.11 9.77
CA SER A 114 2.63 23.78 9.14
C SER A 114 1.32 22.98 9.21
N GLY A 115 1.37 21.65 9.47
CA GLY A 115 0.19 20.79 9.56
C GLY A 115 0.03 19.81 8.42
N LYS A 116 1.06 19.57 7.58
CA LYS A 116 1.02 18.59 6.46
C LYS A 116 0.61 17.19 6.94
N SER A 117 1.31 16.64 7.93
CA SER A 117 1.00 15.31 8.48
C SER A 117 -0.39 15.25 9.14
N ARG A 118 -0.91 16.39 9.65
CA ARG A 118 -2.28 16.46 10.15
C ARG A 118 -3.30 16.33 9.03
N LEU A 119 -3.07 16.99 7.89
CA LEU A 119 -3.93 16.83 6.71
C LEU A 119 -3.92 15.38 6.20
N LEU A 120 -2.74 14.73 6.17
CA LEU A 120 -2.66 13.30 5.85
C LEU A 120 -3.46 12.44 6.83
N ALA A 121 -3.36 12.71 8.12
CA ALA A 121 -4.11 11.98 9.16
C ALA A 121 -5.64 12.18 9.02
N ASP A 122 -6.11 13.39 8.70
CA ASP A 122 -7.53 13.63 8.44
C ASP A 122 -8.06 12.82 7.26
N ILE A 123 -7.21 12.63 6.22
CA ILE A 123 -7.54 11.79 5.07
C ILE A 123 -7.48 10.31 5.45
N GLU A 124 -6.44 9.87 6.15
CA GLU A 124 -6.28 8.48 6.61
C GLU A 124 -7.49 8.02 7.43
N TRP A 125 -7.98 8.88 8.31
CA TRP A 125 -9.11 8.58 9.17
C TRP A 125 -10.46 8.89 8.52
N MET A 126 -10.46 9.37 7.27
CA MET A 126 -11.67 9.78 6.55
C MET A 126 -12.55 10.68 7.43
N ALA A 127 -11.93 11.76 7.95
CA ALA A 127 -12.52 12.67 8.91
C ALA A 127 -13.92 13.12 8.50
N GLN A 128 -14.85 13.22 9.46
CA GLN A 128 -16.24 13.66 9.26
C GLN A 128 -16.58 14.86 10.15
N GLY A 129 -15.64 15.78 10.35
CA GLY A 129 -15.78 16.89 11.28
C GLY A 129 -15.45 16.51 12.73
N ASP A 130 -15.00 15.29 12.95
CA ASP A 130 -14.68 14.66 14.24
C ASP A 130 -13.19 14.72 14.59
N THR A 131 -12.40 15.44 13.82
CA THR A 131 -10.99 15.74 14.09
C THR A 131 -10.82 17.20 14.53
N PRO A 132 -9.69 17.56 15.17
CA PRO A 132 -9.45 18.94 15.63
C PRO A 132 -9.50 20.00 14.53
N THR A 133 -9.33 19.62 13.26
CA THR A 133 -9.43 20.53 12.12
C THR A 133 -10.86 20.74 11.64
N GLY A 134 -11.79 19.83 11.98
CA GLY A 134 -13.17 19.86 11.51
C GLY A 134 -13.34 19.57 10.02
N ARG A 135 -12.30 19.06 9.32
CA ARG A 135 -12.36 18.67 7.89
C ARG A 135 -13.32 17.51 7.67
N LYS A 136 -13.86 17.45 6.45
CA LYS A 136 -14.70 16.32 6.00
C LYS A 136 -14.12 15.72 4.73
N ILE A 137 -14.10 14.40 4.69
CA ILE A 137 -13.60 13.63 3.56
C ILE A 137 -14.75 12.84 2.94
N LEU A 138 -14.94 12.96 1.63
CA LEU A 138 -15.88 12.13 0.88
C LEU A 138 -15.12 11.19 -0.04
N ILE A 139 -15.69 10.01 -0.25
CA ILE A 139 -15.24 9.03 -1.24
C ILE A 139 -16.35 8.91 -2.28
N ASN A 140 -16.01 9.10 -3.56
CA ASN A 140 -16.99 9.10 -4.66
C ASN A 140 -18.18 10.03 -4.39
N ASN A 141 -17.91 11.21 -3.83
CA ASN A 141 -18.92 12.21 -3.41
C ASN A 141 -19.91 11.72 -2.34
N ALA A 142 -19.62 10.62 -1.65
CA ALA A 142 -20.45 10.09 -0.56
C ALA A 142 -19.65 10.06 0.76
N VAL A 143 -20.38 10.15 1.86
CA VAL A 143 -19.79 9.96 3.21
C VAL A 143 -19.29 8.52 3.33
N PRO A 144 -18.02 8.30 3.72
CA PRO A 144 -17.49 6.95 3.93
C PRO A 144 -18.30 6.17 4.96
N GLN A 145 -18.52 4.90 4.71
CA GLN A 145 -19.14 4.01 5.67
C GLN A 145 -18.27 3.87 6.93
N GLU A 146 -18.87 3.67 8.09
CA GLU A 146 -18.11 3.49 9.35
C GLU A 146 -17.15 2.30 9.30
N SER A 147 -17.55 1.22 8.61
CA SER A 147 -16.68 0.04 8.40
C SER A 147 -15.39 0.38 7.66
N TRP A 148 -15.38 1.36 6.76
CA TRP A 148 -14.17 1.79 6.05
C TRP A 148 -13.23 2.64 6.91
N ARG A 149 -13.78 3.30 7.91
CA ARG A 149 -13.02 4.15 8.84
C ARG A 149 -12.31 3.34 9.92
N PHE A 150 -12.94 2.27 10.40
CA PHE A 150 -12.54 1.56 11.62
C PHE A 150 -12.20 0.08 11.40
N SER A 151 -12.50 -0.52 10.24
CA SER A 151 -12.14 -1.90 9.95
C SER A 151 -10.74 -2.01 9.35
N ILE A 152 -9.99 -3.01 9.83
CA ILE A 152 -8.68 -3.36 9.28
C ILE A 152 -8.84 -4.02 7.91
N ASP A 153 -9.92 -4.78 7.72
CA ASP A 153 -10.16 -5.60 6.52
C ASP A 153 -10.52 -4.77 5.27
N HIS A 154 -10.99 -3.53 5.47
CA HIS A 154 -11.45 -2.64 4.38
C HIS A 154 -10.65 -1.33 4.32
N LYS A 155 -9.35 -1.41 4.57
CA LYS A 155 -8.50 -0.21 4.59
C LYS A 155 -8.37 0.41 3.20
N LEU A 156 -9.09 1.52 2.93
CA LEU A 156 -9.01 2.27 1.68
C LEU A 156 -7.72 3.08 1.53
N VAL A 157 -7.05 3.36 2.62
CA VAL A 157 -5.87 4.23 2.67
C VAL A 157 -4.65 3.41 3.11
N ALA A 158 -3.61 3.38 2.30
CA ALA A 158 -2.28 2.91 2.68
C ALA A 158 -1.41 4.12 3.02
N GLN A 159 -0.67 4.05 4.12
CA GLN A 159 0.25 5.11 4.53
C GLN A 159 1.69 4.62 4.50
N LEU A 160 2.54 5.36 3.79
CA LEU A 160 3.98 5.21 3.79
C LEU A 160 4.57 6.33 4.67
N SER A 161 4.95 5.98 5.89
CA SER A 161 5.48 6.93 6.88
C SER A 161 6.96 7.19 6.67
N GLN A 162 7.46 8.29 7.27
CA GLN A 162 8.87 8.66 7.22
C GLN A 162 9.81 7.57 7.78
N ASN A 163 9.41 6.93 8.88
CA ASN A 163 10.18 5.89 9.54
C ASN A 163 9.55 4.52 9.29
N MET A 164 10.13 3.77 8.36
CA MET A 164 9.72 2.40 8.07
C MET A 164 10.83 1.46 8.55
N ASN A 165 10.72 1.00 9.79
CA ASN A 165 11.62 0.00 10.35
C ASN A 165 10.87 -1.31 10.46
N PHE A 166 11.46 -2.37 9.93
CA PHE A 166 10.94 -3.72 10.12
C PHE A 166 11.38 -4.25 11.50
N VAL A 167 10.43 -4.87 12.19
CA VAL A 167 10.67 -5.54 13.48
C VAL A 167 10.60 -7.07 13.33
N MET A 168 10.23 -7.56 12.15
CA MET A 168 10.11 -9.01 11.89
C MET A 168 11.46 -9.58 11.47
N ASP A 169 11.85 -10.69 12.08
CA ASP A 169 13.07 -11.43 11.72
C ASP A 169 12.74 -12.53 10.70
N VAL A 170 12.37 -12.07 9.50
CA VAL A 170 12.08 -12.94 8.34
C VAL A 170 12.83 -12.43 7.12
N SER A 171 12.98 -13.27 6.09
CA SER A 171 13.56 -12.84 4.82
C SER A 171 12.63 -11.90 4.06
N VAL A 172 13.18 -11.10 3.14
CA VAL A 172 12.38 -10.27 2.21
C VAL A 172 11.34 -11.12 1.48
N LYS A 173 11.76 -12.29 0.97
CA LYS A 173 10.86 -13.18 0.22
C LYS A 173 9.71 -13.68 1.10
N ASP A 174 9.99 -14.08 2.32
CA ASP A 174 8.97 -14.58 3.24
C ASP A 174 7.99 -13.48 3.67
N PHE A 175 8.49 -12.25 3.87
CA PHE A 175 7.64 -11.10 4.15
C PHE A 175 6.67 -10.81 3.01
N VAL A 176 7.18 -10.72 1.77
CA VAL A 176 6.34 -10.47 0.59
C VAL A 176 5.36 -11.63 0.38
N ARG A 177 5.80 -12.87 0.64
CA ARG A 177 4.95 -14.06 0.60
C ARG A 177 3.80 -13.95 1.60
N LEU A 178 4.08 -13.64 2.87
CA LEU A 178 3.05 -13.44 3.90
C LEU A 178 2.02 -12.38 3.47
N HIS A 179 2.47 -11.28 2.89
CA HIS A 179 1.59 -10.24 2.38
C HIS A 179 0.75 -10.69 1.18
N ALA A 180 1.32 -11.45 0.25
CA ALA A 180 0.60 -11.97 -0.91
C ALA A 180 -0.49 -12.96 -0.49
N TYR A 181 -0.15 -13.88 0.42
CA TYR A 181 -1.10 -14.88 0.93
C TYR A 181 -2.19 -14.23 1.79
N SER A 182 -1.86 -13.32 2.70
CA SER A 182 -2.85 -12.63 3.54
C SER A 182 -3.87 -11.81 2.72
N ARG A 183 -3.50 -11.40 1.51
CA ARG A 183 -4.37 -10.67 0.57
C ARG A 183 -5.00 -11.58 -0.49
N MET A 184 -4.87 -12.88 -0.36
CA MET A 184 -5.43 -13.89 -1.27
C MET A 184 -5.10 -13.63 -2.75
N ILE A 185 -3.86 -13.21 -3.01
CA ILE A 185 -3.40 -12.89 -4.37
C ILE A 185 -3.38 -14.16 -5.22
N ARG A 186 -3.96 -14.08 -6.42
CA ARG A 186 -3.85 -15.15 -7.42
C ARG A 186 -2.43 -15.23 -7.95
N GLU A 187 -1.90 -16.42 -8.15
CA GLU A 187 -0.51 -16.66 -8.60
C GLU A 187 0.52 -15.95 -7.69
N PRO A 188 0.53 -16.23 -6.38
CA PRO A 188 1.32 -15.47 -5.41
C PRO A 188 2.82 -15.51 -5.70
N GLU A 189 3.39 -16.64 -6.13
CA GLU A 189 4.84 -16.77 -6.37
C GLU A 189 5.33 -15.81 -7.46
N LYS A 190 4.61 -15.69 -8.57
CA LYS A 190 4.92 -14.73 -9.64
C LYS A 190 4.86 -13.28 -9.12
N LYS A 191 3.83 -12.97 -8.32
CA LYS A 191 3.66 -11.64 -7.74
C LYS A 191 4.76 -11.30 -6.74
N ILE A 192 5.25 -12.27 -5.99
CA ILE A 192 6.38 -12.11 -5.06
C ILE A 192 7.64 -11.69 -5.84
N ASP A 193 7.94 -12.40 -6.93
CA ASP A 193 9.09 -12.08 -7.77
C ASP A 193 8.95 -10.69 -8.44
N ASP A 194 7.74 -10.33 -8.91
CA ASP A 194 7.44 -8.99 -9.45
C ASP A 194 7.71 -7.89 -8.42
N VAL A 195 7.26 -8.07 -7.16
CA VAL A 195 7.46 -7.10 -6.07
C VAL A 195 8.94 -6.92 -5.75
N ILE A 196 9.69 -8.01 -5.61
CA ILE A 196 11.11 -7.97 -5.28
C ILE A 196 11.92 -7.34 -6.43
N SER A 197 11.63 -7.70 -7.67
CA SER A 197 12.24 -7.09 -8.85
C SER A 197 11.99 -5.58 -8.90
N CYS A 198 10.73 -5.18 -8.71
CA CYS A 198 10.33 -3.78 -8.68
C CYS A 198 10.99 -3.01 -7.54
N ALA A 199 11.07 -3.60 -6.34
CA ALA A 199 11.75 -2.99 -5.21
C ALA A 199 13.24 -2.76 -5.48
N ASN A 200 13.91 -3.71 -6.13
CA ASN A 200 15.30 -3.58 -6.53
C ASN A 200 15.51 -2.50 -7.62
N GLU A 201 14.54 -2.30 -8.52
CA GLU A 201 14.60 -1.20 -9.51
C GLU A 201 14.42 0.19 -8.87
N LEU A 202 13.71 0.26 -7.75
CA LEU A 202 13.49 1.49 -6.98
C LEU A 202 14.66 1.80 -6.04
N ALA A 203 15.30 0.78 -5.50
CA ALA A 203 16.42 0.91 -4.56
C ALA A 203 17.68 1.42 -5.27
N GLY A 204 18.49 2.22 -4.56
CA GLY A 204 19.82 2.62 -5.05
C GLY A 204 20.81 1.47 -5.07
N GLU A 205 20.63 0.49 -4.18
CA GLU A 205 21.43 -0.75 -4.07
C GLU A 205 20.47 -1.93 -4.01
N ALA A 206 20.70 -2.92 -4.88
CA ALA A 206 19.88 -4.13 -4.90
C ALA A 206 20.14 -5.00 -3.66
N PHE A 207 19.15 -5.78 -3.28
CA PHE A 207 19.19 -6.72 -2.17
C PHE A 207 18.73 -8.11 -2.63
N ASP A 208 19.23 -9.14 -1.95
CA ASP A 208 18.87 -10.53 -2.23
C ASP A 208 17.51 -10.88 -1.57
N PRO A 209 16.66 -11.69 -2.20
CA PRO A 209 15.39 -12.15 -1.61
C PRO A 209 15.52 -12.85 -0.24
N SER A 210 16.67 -13.46 0.03
CA SER A 210 16.98 -14.14 1.31
C SER A 210 17.48 -13.17 2.40
N THR A 211 17.72 -11.89 2.07
CA THR A 211 18.20 -10.90 3.05
C THR A 211 17.19 -10.73 4.18
N PRO A 212 17.60 -10.78 5.46
CA PRO A 212 16.73 -10.46 6.59
C PRO A 212 16.19 -9.02 6.47
N LEU A 213 14.91 -8.80 6.73
CA LEU A 213 14.30 -7.48 6.69
C LEU A 213 15.00 -6.45 7.57
N THR A 214 15.45 -6.89 8.75
CA THR A 214 16.14 -6.03 9.72
C THR A 214 17.51 -5.59 9.24
N SER A 215 18.07 -6.24 8.21
CA SER A 215 19.36 -5.91 7.61
C SER A 215 19.25 -4.93 6.44
N LEU A 216 18.03 -4.63 5.98
CA LEU A 216 17.83 -3.69 4.90
C LEU A 216 18.20 -2.26 5.31
N SER A 217 18.87 -1.54 4.43
CA SER A 217 19.06 -0.10 4.58
C SER A 217 17.71 0.64 4.53
N GLY A 218 17.67 1.86 5.04
CA GLY A 218 16.44 2.68 5.01
C GLY A 218 15.91 2.90 3.58
N GLY A 219 16.79 2.99 2.58
CA GLY A 219 16.42 3.08 1.16
C GLY A 219 15.80 1.79 0.63
N GLN A 220 16.43 0.64 0.92
CA GLN A 220 15.93 -0.67 0.53
C GLN A 220 14.58 -0.99 1.18
N SER A 221 14.44 -0.70 2.48
CA SER A 221 13.17 -0.87 3.22
C SER A 221 12.03 -0.07 2.58
N ARG A 222 12.28 1.19 2.21
CA ARG A 222 11.29 2.04 1.55
C ARG A 222 10.96 1.57 0.14
N ALA A 223 11.96 1.18 -0.64
CA ALA A 223 11.76 0.62 -1.97
C ALA A 223 10.84 -0.61 -1.92
N LEU A 224 11.10 -1.51 -0.96
CA LEU A 224 10.26 -2.69 -0.72
C LEU A 224 8.82 -2.32 -0.36
N MET A 225 8.63 -1.39 0.59
CA MET A 225 7.29 -0.97 1.02
C MET A 225 6.51 -0.25 -0.09
N VAL A 226 7.18 0.56 -0.92
CA VAL A 226 6.54 1.19 -2.08
C VAL A 226 6.09 0.14 -3.09
N ALA A 227 6.96 -0.83 -3.42
CA ALA A 227 6.63 -1.92 -4.35
C ALA A 227 5.48 -2.80 -3.81
N ASP A 228 5.52 -3.20 -2.54
CA ASP A 228 4.45 -3.93 -1.86
C ASP A 228 3.12 -3.15 -1.92
N THR A 229 3.15 -1.87 -1.57
CA THR A 229 1.95 -1.01 -1.59
C THR A 229 1.39 -0.83 -3.01
N ALA A 230 2.25 -0.72 -4.01
CA ALA A 230 1.82 -0.56 -5.39
C ALA A 230 1.21 -1.84 -5.96
N LEU A 231 1.87 -3.00 -5.74
CA LEU A 231 1.58 -4.24 -6.46
C LEU A 231 0.70 -5.22 -5.70
N LEU A 232 0.74 -5.22 -4.35
CA LEU A 232 -0.05 -6.13 -3.52
C LEU A 232 -1.19 -5.43 -2.78
N SER A 233 -1.05 -4.15 -2.40
CA SER A 233 -2.10 -3.47 -1.65
C SER A 233 -3.31 -3.15 -2.53
N SER A 234 -4.50 -3.55 -2.09
CA SER A 234 -5.78 -3.16 -2.68
C SER A 234 -6.20 -1.73 -2.37
N SER A 235 -5.50 -1.03 -1.44
CA SER A 235 -5.82 0.34 -1.04
C SER A 235 -5.74 1.30 -2.22
N PRO A 236 -6.83 1.98 -2.60
CA PRO A 236 -6.85 2.88 -3.75
C PRO A 236 -6.23 4.25 -3.46
N ILE A 237 -6.04 4.61 -2.20
CA ILE A 237 -5.45 5.87 -1.76
C ILE A 237 -4.12 5.58 -1.08
N VAL A 238 -3.06 6.28 -1.48
CA VAL A 238 -1.73 6.15 -0.88
C VAL A 238 -1.28 7.51 -0.36
N LEU A 239 -1.00 7.55 0.94
CA LEU A 239 -0.44 8.72 1.62
C LEU A 239 1.05 8.50 1.85
N ILE A 240 1.86 9.48 1.51
CA ILE A 240 3.32 9.42 1.65
C ILE A 240 3.77 10.63 2.46
N ASP A 241 4.50 10.37 3.54
CA ASP A 241 5.08 11.42 4.37
C ASP A 241 6.61 11.39 4.23
N GLU A 242 7.17 12.46 3.62
CA GLU A 242 8.60 12.72 3.46
C GLU A 242 9.44 11.56 2.86
N ILE A 243 9.19 11.22 1.59
CA ILE A 243 9.94 10.15 0.87
C ILE A 243 11.33 10.59 0.38
N GLU A 244 11.64 11.87 0.37
CA GLU A 244 12.83 12.47 -0.20
C GLU A 244 14.16 12.00 0.42
N ASN A 245 14.14 11.60 1.67
CA ASN A 245 15.34 11.17 2.41
C ASN A 245 15.69 9.68 2.20
N ALA A 246 15.08 9.03 1.22
CA ALA A 246 14.94 7.59 1.19
C ALA A 246 16.08 6.83 0.48
N GLY A 247 16.91 7.46 -0.31
CA GLY A 247 17.88 6.73 -1.15
C GLY A 247 17.20 5.84 -2.21
N ILE A 248 15.99 6.20 -2.65
CA ILE A 248 15.24 5.52 -3.71
C ILE A 248 15.04 6.43 -4.92
N ASN A 249 14.72 5.82 -6.07
CA ASN A 249 14.33 6.59 -7.25
C ASN A 249 12.88 7.09 -7.08
N ARG A 250 12.76 8.34 -6.61
CA ARG A 250 11.49 9.00 -6.26
C ARG A 250 10.53 9.09 -7.45
N LEU A 251 11.03 9.41 -8.65
CA LEU A 251 10.22 9.55 -9.86
C LEU A 251 9.66 8.21 -10.32
N LYS A 252 10.48 7.16 -10.30
CA LYS A 252 10.01 5.79 -10.62
C LYS A 252 8.98 5.32 -9.61
N ALA A 253 9.16 5.59 -8.32
CA ALA A 253 8.22 5.25 -7.26
C ALA A 253 6.85 5.91 -7.49
N MET A 254 6.82 7.19 -7.84
CA MET A 254 5.58 7.91 -8.15
C MET A 254 4.89 7.35 -9.39
N LYS A 255 5.66 7.12 -10.45
CA LYS A 255 5.13 6.55 -11.69
C LYS A 255 4.49 5.18 -11.43
N LEU A 256 5.15 4.31 -10.67
CA LEU A 256 4.63 2.99 -10.31
C LEU A 256 3.25 3.07 -9.64
N LEU A 257 3.08 3.97 -8.67
CA LEU A 257 1.81 4.14 -7.95
C LEU A 257 0.69 4.66 -8.88
N VAL A 258 1.01 5.59 -9.77
CA VAL A 258 0.06 6.12 -10.75
C VAL A 258 -0.34 5.07 -11.79
N ASP A 259 0.62 4.29 -12.29
CA ASP A 259 0.37 3.22 -13.25
C ASP A 259 -0.59 2.15 -12.67
N GLN A 260 -0.68 2.03 -11.34
CA GLN A 260 -1.67 1.22 -10.62
C GLN A 260 -3.00 1.96 -10.35
N ASN A 261 -3.23 3.12 -10.98
CA ASN A 261 -4.44 3.94 -10.83
C ASN A 261 -4.76 4.36 -9.38
N LYS A 262 -3.75 4.50 -8.51
CA LYS A 262 -3.94 4.96 -7.14
C LYS A 262 -4.08 6.47 -7.07
N ILE A 263 -4.83 6.98 -6.09
CA ILE A 263 -4.81 8.39 -5.68
C ILE A 263 -3.61 8.55 -4.75
N VAL A 264 -2.67 9.42 -5.09
CA VAL A 264 -1.43 9.60 -4.33
C VAL A 264 -1.35 11.00 -3.74
N LEU A 265 -1.20 11.09 -2.40
CA LEU A 265 -0.95 12.36 -1.73
C LEU A 265 0.41 12.30 -1.03
N ILE A 266 1.27 13.28 -1.29
CA ILE A 266 2.65 13.31 -0.83
C ILE A 266 2.90 14.58 -0.04
N ALA A 267 3.18 14.46 1.25
CA ALA A 267 3.76 15.56 2.02
C ALA A 267 5.26 15.61 1.75
N THR A 268 5.74 16.73 1.22
CA THR A 268 7.14 16.88 0.81
C THR A 268 7.64 18.30 0.96
N HIS A 269 8.95 18.45 1.12
CA HIS A 269 9.67 19.71 0.97
C HIS A 269 10.64 19.69 -0.23
N ASP A 270 10.67 18.58 -0.98
CA ASP A 270 11.48 18.42 -2.18
C ASP A 270 10.82 19.13 -3.38
N PRO A 271 11.50 20.10 -4.02
CA PRO A 271 10.97 20.81 -5.18
C PRO A 271 10.70 19.90 -6.37
N LEU A 272 11.47 18.80 -6.54
CA LEU A 272 11.25 17.83 -7.61
C LEU A 272 9.90 17.15 -7.44
N LEU A 273 9.64 16.56 -6.26
CA LEU A 273 8.35 15.91 -5.98
C LEU A 273 7.20 16.92 -6.03
N ALA A 274 7.39 18.15 -5.53
CA ALA A 274 6.36 19.16 -5.54
C ALA A 274 5.88 19.52 -6.96
N LEU A 275 6.73 19.37 -7.99
CA LEU A 275 6.40 19.66 -9.39
C LEU A 275 5.95 18.43 -10.19
N VAL A 276 6.15 17.22 -9.69
CA VAL A 276 5.63 15.98 -10.31
C VAL A 276 4.12 15.89 -10.19
N GLY A 277 3.55 16.42 -9.10
CA GLY A 277 2.12 16.37 -8.83
C GLY A 277 1.29 17.17 -9.83
N ASN A 278 0.05 16.74 -10.06
CA ASN A 278 -0.93 17.46 -10.85
C ASN A 278 -1.33 18.77 -10.19
N LYS A 279 -1.39 18.76 -8.84
CA LYS A 279 -1.73 19.91 -8.00
C LYS A 279 -0.86 19.95 -6.75
N ARG A 280 -0.71 21.15 -6.21
CA ARG A 280 -0.04 21.39 -4.92
C ARG A 280 -1.02 22.01 -3.93
N ILE A 281 -1.10 21.43 -2.74
CA ILE A 281 -1.77 22.00 -1.58
C ILE A 281 -0.72 22.72 -0.73
N VAL A 282 -0.86 24.00 -0.52
CA VAL A 282 0.01 24.79 0.36
C VAL A 282 -0.63 24.84 1.74
N VAL A 283 0.04 24.25 2.74
CA VAL A 283 -0.43 24.23 4.13
C VAL A 283 0.31 25.29 4.95
N LYS A 284 -0.42 26.17 5.61
CA LYS A 284 0.09 27.19 6.54
C LYS A 284 -0.79 27.20 7.80
N ASN A 285 -0.18 27.37 8.96
CA ASN A 285 -0.86 27.47 10.24
C ASN A 285 -1.91 26.37 10.51
N GLY A 286 -1.66 25.14 10.05
CA GLY A 286 -2.58 24.02 10.19
C GLY A 286 -3.67 23.93 9.13
N GLY A 287 -3.85 24.97 8.31
CA GLY A 287 -4.90 25.08 7.30
C GLY A 287 -4.37 25.03 5.86
N ILE A 288 -5.26 24.68 4.92
CA ILE A 288 -5.03 24.80 3.48
C ILE A 288 -5.12 26.27 3.12
N SER A 289 -3.99 26.87 2.75
CA SER A 289 -3.92 28.29 2.37
C SER A 289 -4.10 28.53 0.88
N GLN A 290 -3.73 27.55 0.04
CA GLN A 290 -3.81 27.67 -1.40
C GLN A 290 -3.78 26.28 -2.07
N VAL A 291 -4.46 26.13 -3.19
CA VAL A 291 -4.35 25.00 -4.11
C VAL A 291 -3.86 25.53 -5.44
N ILE A 292 -2.77 24.97 -5.96
CA ILE A 292 -2.10 25.41 -7.18
C ILE A 292 -2.07 24.24 -8.17
N GLU A 293 -2.56 24.43 -9.37
CA GLU A 293 -2.40 23.46 -10.46
C GLU A 293 -0.99 23.59 -11.06
N THR A 294 -0.35 22.46 -11.32
CA THR A 294 0.98 22.45 -11.93
C THR A 294 0.88 22.87 -13.40
N THR A 295 1.50 23.99 -13.74
CA THR A 295 1.47 24.55 -15.09
C THR A 295 2.46 23.87 -16.04
N GLU A 296 2.24 23.97 -17.35
CA GLU A 296 3.18 23.43 -18.37
C GLU A 296 4.56 24.13 -18.31
N ILE A 297 4.60 25.37 -17.80
CA ILE A 297 5.87 26.07 -17.57
C ILE A 297 6.64 25.40 -16.43
N GLU A 298 5.97 25.05 -15.34
CA GLU A 298 6.58 24.37 -14.21
C GLU A 298 7.03 22.95 -14.57
N LYS A 299 6.27 22.22 -15.39
CA LYS A 299 6.67 20.91 -15.91
C LYS A 299 7.96 20.99 -16.74
N ARG A 300 8.15 22.04 -17.53
CA ARG A 300 9.42 22.29 -18.23
C ARG A 300 10.58 22.60 -17.28
N HIS A 301 10.32 23.27 -16.17
CA HIS A 301 11.33 23.48 -15.13
C HIS A 301 11.68 22.20 -14.39
N LEU A 302 10.77 21.23 -14.28
CA LEU A 302 11.04 19.93 -13.69
C LEU A 302 12.24 19.24 -14.35
N GLU A 303 12.34 19.26 -15.70
CA GLU A 303 13.48 18.68 -16.41
C GLU A 303 14.83 19.29 -15.99
N ARG A 304 14.85 20.59 -15.70
CA ARG A 304 16.06 21.27 -15.21
C ARG A 304 16.38 20.87 -13.77
N ILE A 305 15.36 20.75 -12.93
CA ILE A 305 15.53 20.33 -11.54
C ILE A 305 16.02 18.88 -11.47
N VAL A 306 15.52 17.99 -12.33
CA VAL A 306 16.02 16.60 -12.45
C VAL A 306 17.51 16.59 -12.77
N LYS A 307 17.97 17.37 -13.74
CA LYS A 307 19.41 17.47 -14.08
C LYS A 307 20.25 17.97 -12.93
N LEU A 308 19.75 18.96 -12.17
CA LEU A 308 20.46 19.48 -10.98
C LEU A 308 20.51 18.40 -9.88
N ASP A 309 19.45 17.65 -9.67
CA ASP A 309 19.40 16.56 -8.70
C ASP A 309 20.38 15.44 -9.08
N GLU A 310 20.46 15.05 -10.36
CA GLU A 310 21.43 14.09 -10.88
C GLU A 310 22.88 14.54 -10.62
N ILE A 311 23.20 15.80 -10.83
CA ILE A 311 24.50 16.38 -10.52
C ILE A 311 24.79 16.26 -9.02
N LEU A 312 23.84 16.63 -8.16
CA LEU A 312 23.99 16.54 -6.71
C LEU A 312 24.15 15.08 -6.23
N ILE A 313 23.42 14.13 -6.84
CA ILE A 313 23.59 12.70 -6.56
C ILE A 313 25.01 12.27 -6.93
N GLY A 314 25.50 12.62 -8.12
CA GLY A 314 26.85 12.30 -8.56
C GLY A 314 27.93 12.84 -7.59
N TYR A 315 27.76 14.07 -7.09
CA TYR A 315 28.70 14.59 -6.06
C TYR A 315 28.61 13.83 -4.74
N ARG A 316 27.42 13.48 -4.29
CA ARG A 316 27.26 12.68 -3.06
C ARG A 316 27.97 11.32 -3.19
N GLU A 317 27.88 10.65 -4.35
CA GLU A 317 28.55 9.39 -4.61
C GLU A 317 30.06 9.55 -4.62
N ARG A 318 30.61 10.56 -5.31
CA ARG A 318 32.03 10.86 -5.33
C ARG A 318 32.59 11.11 -3.92
N ILE A 319 31.88 11.92 -3.13
CA ILE A 319 32.26 12.20 -1.74
C ILE A 319 32.23 10.92 -0.89
N ARG A 320 31.20 10.08 -1.03
CA ARG A 320 31.10 8.81 -0.31
C ARG A 320 32.24 7.84 -0.65
N ASN A 321 32.70 7.89 -1.91
CA ASN A 321 33.84 7.09 -2.37
C ASN A 321 35.20 7.69 -1.95
N GLY A 322 35.20 8.77 -1.19
CA GLY A 322 36.43 9.42 -0.69
C GLY A 322 37.14 10.32 -1.72
N GLU A 323 36.44 10.67 -2.81
CA GLU A 323 37.00 11.55 -3.82
C GLU A 323 37.06 13.01 -3.30
N VAL A 324 38.16 13.71 -3.60
CA VAL A 324 38.26 15.15 -3.41
C VAL A 324 37.72 15.89 -4.62
N LEU A 325 36.75 16.76 -4.38
CA LEU A 325 36.12 17.54 -5.46
C LEU A 325 37.04 18.75 -5.77
N HIS A 326 37.78 18.70 -6.86
CA HIS A 326 38.65 19.80 -7.29
C HIS A 326 37.92 20.79 -8.20
N ASP A 327 36.94 20.31 -9.01
CA ASP A 327 36.20 21.13 -9.95
C ASP A 327 34.69 20.94 -9.75
N LEU A 328 33.99 22.06 -9.60
CA LEU A 328 32.53 22.17 -9.69
C LEU A 328 32.17 22.68 -11.08
N PRO A 329 31.14 22.12 -11.77
CA PRO A 329 30.69 22.60 -13.06
C PRO A 329 30.08 23.99 -12.99
#